data_f80be389cdb51324d8af6c4bea61278a
#
_entry.id   f80be389cdb51324d8af6c4bea61278a
#
_cell.length_a   1.000
_cell.length_b   1.000
_cell.length_c   1.000
_cell.angle_alpha   90.00
_cell.angle_beta   90.00
_cell.angle_gamma   90.00
#
_symmetry.space_group_name_H-M   'P 1'
#
loop_
_entity.id
_entity.type
_entity.pdbx_description
1 polymer ?
#
loop_
_entity_poly.entity_id
_entity_poly.type
_entity_poly.pdbx_seq_one_letter_code
_entity_poly.pdbx_strand_id
1 'polypeptide(L)'
;MKDGQESVYANYDKFAIGDARNLYKLRIGEYNGTAGDSLSYHQGRPFSTKDRDNDIAVTNCALSYKGAWWYKNCHRANLNGKYGESRHSQGINWYHWKGHEFSVPFVEMKMRPFNYRSISGKRRRSTPPE
;
A
#
# COMPACT_ATOMS: atom_id res chain seq x y z
N MET A 1 5.17 -8.23 4.78
CA MET A 1 6.32 -7.36 5.11
C MET A 1 7.23 -8.06 6.08
N LYS A 2 8.52 -7.89 5.89
CA LYS A 2 9.52 -8.55 6.74
C LYS A 2 10.63 -7.57 7.08
N ASP A 3 11.17 -7.66 8.30
CA ASP A 3 12.28 -6.83 8.74
C ASP A 3 13.59 -7.60 8.94
N GLY A 4 13.62 -8.87 8.58
CA GLY A 4 14.77 -9.75 8.78
C GLY A 4 14.66 -10.66 9.99
N GLN A 5 13.76 -10.33 10.92
CA GLN A 5 13.55 -11.14 12.12
C GLN A 5 12.09 -11.55 12.24
N GLU A 6 11.21 -10.70 11.76
CA GLU A 6 9.78 -10.85 11.96
C GLU A 6 9.06 -10.67 10.63
N SER A 7 7.95 -11.37 10.46
CA SER A 7 7.11 -11.25 9.27
C SER A 7 5.71 -10.87 9.74
N VAL A 8 5.15 -9.82 9.14
CA VAL A 8 3.81 -9.36 9.46
C VAL A 8 3.01 -9.15 8.19
N TYR A 9 1.70 -9.09 8.34
CA TYR A 9 0.83 -8.87 7.18
C TYR A 9 -0.31 -7.93 7.53
N ALA A 10 -0.82 -7.26 6.48
CA ALA A 10 -2.05 -6.49 6.53
C ALA A 10 -2.95 -7.02 5.45
N ASN A 11 -4.16 -7.41 5.82
CA ASN A 11 -5.14 -7.95 4.91
C ASN A 11 -6.36 -7.03 4.86
N TYR A 12 -6.83 -6.75 3.65
CA TYR A 12 -8.04 -5.95 3.45
C TYR A 12 -9.01 -6.79 2.63
N ASP A 13 -10.24 -6.92 3.12
CA ASP A 13 -11.22 -7.82 2.48
C ASP A 13 -11.73 -7.28 1.16
N LYS A 14 -11.35 -6.06 0.79
CA LYS A 14 -11.71 -5.46 -0.48
C LYS A 14 -10.58 -4.54 -0.92
N PHE A 15 -10.22 -4.60 -2.21
CA PHE A 15 -9.24 -3.69 -2.78
C PHE A 15 -9.70 -3.34 -4.18
N ALA A 16 -9.87 -2.05 -4.45
CA ALA A 16 -10.29 -1.58 -5.76
C ALA A 16 -9.63 -0.24 -6.04
N ILE A 17 -9.42 0.03 -7.31
CA ILE A 17 -8.84 1.29 -7.77
C ILE A 17 -9.80 1.87 -8.79
N GLY A 18 -10.15 3.15 -8.64
CA GLY A 18 -11.01 3.83 -9.59
C GLY A 18 -10.34 3.99 -10.93
N ASP A 19 -11.12 4.37 -11.94
CA ASP A 19 -10.58 4.58 -13.28
C ASP A 19 -9.84 5.92 -13.38
N ALA A 20 -9.31 6.22 -14.56
CA ALA A 20 -8.53 7.44 -14.78
C ALA A 20 -9.35 8.69 -14.49
N ARG A 21 -10.66 8.67 -14.79
CA ARG A 21 -11.53 9.79 -14.56
C ARG A 21 -11.64 10.12 -13.08
N ASN A 22 -11.53 9.09 -12.24
CA ASN A 22 -11.55 9.24 -10.78
C ASN A 22 -10.15 9.30 -10.19
N LEU A 23 -9.12 9.52 -11.03
CA LEU A 23 -7.73 9.67 -10.60
C LEU A 23 -7.25 8.45 -9.82
N TYR A 24 -7.77 7.27 -10.17
CA TYR A 24 -7.36 5.99 -9.59
C TYR A 24 -7.53 5.94 -8.07
N LYS A 25 -8.64 6.47 -7.56
CA LYS A 25 -8.90 6.51 -6.12
C LYS A 25 -8.84 5.13 -5.49
N LEU A 26 -8.24 5.08 -4.31
CA LEU A 26 -8.14 3.83 -3.55
C LEU A 26 -9.45 3.53 -2.81
N ARG A 27 -9.89 2.28 -2.92
CA ARG A 27 -11.02 1.79 -2.14
C ARG A 27 -10.64 0.48 -1.51
N ILE A 28 -10.64 0.45 -0.18
CA ILE A 28 -10.29 -0.76 0.56
C ILE A 28 -11.39 -1.05 1.56
N GLY A 29 -11.48 -2.31 1.95
CA GLY A 29 -12.43 -2.77 2.95
C GLY A 29 -11.81 -2.88 4.31
N GLU A 30 -12.32 -3.83 5.09
CA GLU A 30 -11.92 -3.98 6.48
C GLU A 30 -10.57 -4.65 6.61
N TYR A 31 -9.84 -4.18 7.59
CA TYR A 31 -8.49 -4.65 7.89
C TYR A 31 -8.51 -5.83 8.86
N ASN A 32 -7.60 -6.79 8.62
CA ASN A 32 -7.15 -7.65 9.70
C ASN A 32 -5.67 -7.98 9.44
N GLY A 33 -4.96 -8.36 10.49
CA GLY A 33 -3.56 -8.68 10.31
C GLY A 33 -2.74 -8.38 11.54
N THR A 34 -1.43 -8.50 11.37
CA THR A 34 -0.47 -8.32 12.45
C THR A 34 0.37 -7.06 12.32
N ALA A 35 0.26 -6.36 11.19
CA ALA A 35 1.10 -5.19 10.91
C ALA A 35 0.54 -3.89 11.48
N GLY A 36 -0.74 -3.87 11.82
CA GLY A 36 -1.44 -2.63 12.11
C GLY A 36 -1.96 -2.00 10.83
N ASP A 37 -2.97 -1.16 10.95
CA ASP A 37 -3.68 -0.62 9.78
C ASP A 37 -3.13 0.74 9.41
N SER A 38 -2.18 0.77 8.49
CA SER A 38 -1.63 2.03 7.99
C SER A 38 -2.24 2.44 6.65
N LEU A 39 -3.01 1.55 6.00
CA LEU A 39 -3.54 1.87 4.68
C LEU A 39 -4.88 2.59 4.73
N SER A 40 -5.69 2.36 5.76
CA SER A 40 -7.00 3.02 5.84
C SER A 40 -6.92 4.54 5.89
N TYR A 41 -5.80 5.08 6.33
CA TYR A 41 -5.54 6.51 6.27
C TYR A 41 -5.67 7.04 4.84
N HIS A 42 -5.36 6.20 3.86
CA HIS A 42 -5.32 6.57 2.44
C HIS A 42 -6.63 6.28 1.70
N GLN A 43 -7.64 5.80 2.42
CA GLN A 43 -8.93 5.45 1.82
C GLN A 43 -9.51 6.65 1.08
N GLY A 44 -9.95 6.41 -0.16
CA GLY A 44 -10.61 7.44 -0.96
C GLY A 44 -9.67 8.46 -1.60
N ARG A 45 -8.36 8.32 -1.39
CA ARG A 45 -7.43 9.30 -1.95
C ARG A 45 -7.11 9.00 -3.41
N PRO A 46 -6.97 10.06 -4.23
CA PRO A 46 -6.47 9.89 -5.60
C PRO A 46 -5.01 9.47 -5.58
N PHE A 47 -4.57 8.87 -6.67
CA PHE A 47 -3.17 8.49 -6.84
C PHE A 47 -2.37 9.73 -7.24
N SER A 48 -1.21 9.92 -6.61
CA SER A 48 -0.32 11.05 -6.88
C SER A 48 1.03 10.55 -7.36
N THR A 49 1.59 11.27 -8.32
CA THR A 49 2.98 11.12 -8.73
C THR A 49 3.63 12.49 -8.56
N LYS A 50 4.96 12.55 -8.63
CA LYS A 50 5.63 13.83 -8.40
C LYS A 50 5.31 14.88 -9.46
N ASP A 51 4.87 14.45 -10.66
CA ASP A 51 4.46 15.37 -11.71
C ASP A 51 2.94 15.57 -11.75
N ARG A 52 2.20 14.93 -10.85
CA ARG A 52 0.76 15.12 -10.73
C ARG A 52 0.35 15.00 -9.28
N ASP A 53 0.25 16.16 -8.63
CA ASP A 53 -0.03 16.25 -7.20
C ASP A 53 -1.53 16.29 -6.95
N ASN A 54 -2.05 15.21 -6.39
CA ASN A 54 -3.48 15.08 -6.07
C ASN A 54 -3.72 14.95 -4.56
N ASP A 55 -2.69 15.21 -3.73
CA ASP A 55 -2.85 15.16 -2.29
C ASP A 55 -3.41 16.47 -1.74
N ILE A 56 -3.65 16.52 -0.43
CA ILE A 56 -4.21 17.70 0.22
C ILE A 56 -3.17 18.45 1.05
N ALA A 57 -1.90 18.06 0.96
CA ALA A 57 -0.84 18.72 1.69
C ALA A 57 -0.44 20.01 0.99
N VAL A 58 0.17 20.91 1.77
CA VAL A 58 0.73 22.15 1.20
C VAL A 58 1.86 21.83 0.23
N THR A 59 2.65 20.80 0.54
CA THR A 59 3.76 20.37 -0.30
C THR A 59 3.34 19.19 -1.16
N ASN A 60 4.18 18.83 -2.13
CA ASN A 60 3.95 17.68 -2.99
C ASN A 60 4.47 16.43 -2.30
N CYS A 61 3.58 15.58 -1.79
CA CYS A 61 3.95 14.40 -1.02
C CYS A 61 4.79 13.41 -1.83
N ALA A 62 4.43 13.18 -3.09
CA ALA A 62 5.17 12.24 -3.93
C ALA A 62 6.61 12.71 -4.15
N LEU A 63 6.78 14.00 -4.34
CA LEU A 63 8.11 14.56 -4.52
C LEU A 63 8.92 14.50 -3.22
N SER A 64 8.29 14.86 -2.10
CA SER A 64 8.98 14.91 -0.80
C SER A 64 9.30 13.52 -0.26
N TYR A 65 8.41 12.54 -0.48
CA TYR A 65 8.54 11.23 0.15
C TYR A 65 8.80 10.10 -0.83
N LYS A 66 9.16 10.46 -2.07
CA LYS A 66 9.88 9.60 -3.02
C LYS A 66 9.07 8.50 -3.68
N GLY A 67 7.77 8.46 -3.48
CA GLY A 67 6.95 7.40 -4.07
C GLY A 67 5.85 7.92 -4.97
N ALA A 68 5.16 7.00 -5.62
CA ALA A 68 3.88 7.24 -6.26
C ALA A 68 2.87 6.43 -5.46
N TRP A 69 1.83 7.09 -4.98
CA TRP A 69 0.98 6.48 -3.96
C TRP A 69 -0.31 7.29 -3.80
N TRP A 70 -1.21 6.76 -3.02
CA TRP A 70 -2.46 7.47 -2.70
C TRP A 70 -2.24 8.42 -1.53
N TYR A 71 -1.43 9.44 -1.72
CA TYR A 71 -1.04 10.35 -0.65
C TYR A 71 -2.21 11.22 -0.18
N LYS A 72 -2.21 11.52 1.09
CA LYS A 72 -3.14 12.42 1.71
C LYS A 72 -2.35 13.63 2.26
N ASN A 73 -1.97 13.64 3.53
CA ASN A 73 -1.13 14.70 4.09
C ASN A 73 -0.22 14.08 5.16
N CYS A 74 0.79 13.39 4.88
CA CYS A 74 1.06 12.83 3.55
C CYS A 74 0.81 11.35 3.54
N HIS A 75 1.36 10.56 4.51
CA HIS A 75 1.15 9.12 4.52
C HIS A 75 1.31 8.47 5.89
N ARG A 76 0.72 7.30 6.02
CA ARG A 76 0.98 6.34 7.09
C ARG A 76 1.56 5.06 6.50
N ALA A 77 1.29 4.81 5.21
CA ALA A 77 1.91 3.74 4.45
C ALA A 77 2.59 4.37 3.25
N ASN A 78 3.81 3.95 2.94
CA ASN A 78 4.59 4.51 1.82
C ASN A 78 5.39 3.39 1.16
N LEU A 79 4.68 2.38 0.65
CA LEU A 79 5.35 1.17 0.17
C LEU A 79 6.14 1.36 -1.10
N ASN A 80 5.94 2.49 -1.80
CA ASN A 80 6.75 2.83 -2.96
C ASN A 80 7.81 3.88 -2.64
N GLY A 81 8.10 4.08 -1.36
CA GLY A 81 9.16 4.99 -0.95
C GLY A 81 10.54 4.48 -1.30
N LYS A 82 11.55 5.24 -0.95
CA LYS A 82 12.92 4.92 -1.36
C LYS A 82 13.46 3.77 -0.51
N TYR A 83 13.89 2.73 -1.19
CA TYR A 83 14.44 1.55 -0.52
C TYR A 83 15.66 1.90 0.31
N GLY A 84 15.67 1.43 1.56
CA GLY A 84 16.82 1.63 2.44
C GLY A 84 16.94 3.02 3.04
N GLU A 85 16.00 3.92 2.76
CA GLU A 85 16.06 5.29 3.24
C GLU A 85 15.47 5.40 4.64
N SER A 86 16.28 5.76 5.63
CA SER A 86 15.81 5.88 7.02
C SER A 86 15.40 7.31 7.40
N ARG A 87 15.61 8.30 6.54
CA ARG A 87 15.15 9.65 6.84
C ARG A 87 13.62 9.65 6.95
N HIS A 88 13.13 10.49 7.84
CA HIS A 88 11.72 10.51 8.22
C HIS A 88 10.81 10.54 7.00
N SER A 89 9.93 9.55 6.90
CA SER A 89 8.86 9.45 5.90
C SER A 89 9.31 9.22 4.47
N GLN A 90 10.61 9.05 4.21
CA GLN A 90 11.12 8.94 2.84
C GLN A 90 11.35 7.50 2.39
N GLY A 91 11.32 6.56 3.31
CA GLY A 91 11.56 5.16 3.00
C GLY A 91 10.29 4.37 2.77
N ILE A 92 10.45 3.05 2.74
CA ILE A 92 9.34 2.11 2.64
C ILE A 92 8.75 1.99 4.04
N ASN A 93 7.72 2.77 4.32
CA ASN A 93 7.17 2.87 5.68
C ASN A 93 5.83 2.19 5.79
N TRP A 94 5.62 1.56 6.95
CA TRP A 94 4.31 1.12 7.42
C TRP A 94 4.24 1.58 8.86
N TYR A 95 3.66 2.76 9.07
CA TYR A 95 3.77 3.49 10.33
C TYR A 95 3.34 2.68 11.54
N HIS A 96 2.25 1.93 11.43
CA HIS A 96 1.72 1.20 12.58
C HIS A 96 2.55 -0.02 12.95
N TRP A 97 3.57 -0.35 12.15
CA TRP A 97 4.50 -1.43 12.50
C TRP A 97 5.86 -0.89 12.93
N LYS A 98 6.48 -0.04 12.11
CA LYS A 98 7.87 0.38 12.36
C LYS A 98 8.06 1.90 12.35
N GLY A 99 6.99 2.68 12.23
CA GLY A 99 7.11 4.13 12.24
C GLY A 99 7.60 4.70 10.93
N HIS A 100 8.00 5.95 10.96
CA HIS A 100 8.39 6.70 9.77
C HIS A 100 9.89 6.73 9.51
N GLU A 101 10.69 6.13 10.38
CA GLU A 101 12.15 6.20 10.26
C GLU A 101 12.79 4.85 10.07
N PHE A 102 12.00 3.87 9.72
CA PHE A 102 12.47 2.53 9.40
C PHE A 102 11.99 2.15 8.01
N SER A 103 12.92 1.91 7.08
CA SER A 103 12.55 1.46 5.76
C SER A 103 12.49 -0.06 5.76
N VAL A 104 11.30 -0.60 5.51
CA VAL A 104 11.05 -2.04 5.55
C VAL A 104 11.81 -2.72 4.41
N PRO A 105 12.70 -3.69 4.72
CA PRO A 105 13.54 -4.26 3.66
C PRO A 105 12.83 -5.22 2.72
N PHE A 106 11.66 -5.73 3.09
CA PHE A 106 10.89 -6.59 2.18
C PHE A 106 9.41 -6.30 2.31
N VAL A 107 8.78 -5.94 1.19
CA VAL A 107 7.33 -5.78 1.12
C VAL A 107 6.82 -6.48 -0.12
N GLU A 108 5.58 -6.92 -0.05
CA GLU A 108 4.92 -7.57 -1.16
C GLU A 108 3.44 -7.21 -1.07
N MET A 109 2.85 -6.79 -2.19
CA MET A 109 1.41 -6.56 -2.29
C MET A 109 0.82 -7.60 -3.21
N LYS A 110 -0.22 -8.27 -2.74
CA LYS A 110 -0.91 -9.29 -3.51
C LYS A 110 -2.38 -8.95 -3.59
N MET A 111 -3.01 -9.23 -4.71
CA MET A 111 -4.44 -9.03 -4.86
C MET A 111 -5.00 -10.13 -5.74
N ARG A 112 -6.30 -10.35 -5.62
CA ARG A 112 -7.00 -11.32 -6.47
C ARG A 112 -8.40 -10.80 -6.75
N PRO A 113 -9.05 -11.29 -7.82
CA PRO A 113 -10.41 -10.85 -8.12
C PRO A 113 -11.37 -11.10 -6.96
N PHE A 114 -12.35 -10.22 -6.79
CA PHE A 114 -13.32 -10.34 -5.73
C PHE A 114 -14.01 -11.70 -5.69
N ASN A 115 -14.38 -12.22 -6.86
CA ASN A 115 -15.06 -13.51 -6.96
C ASN A 115 -14.11 -14.68 -7.13
N TYR A 116 -12.81 -14.47 -6.90
CA TYR A 116 -11.83 -15.53 -6.99
C TYR A 116 -12.07 -16.55 -5.89
N ARG A 117 -11.93 -17.84 -6.22
CA ARG A 117 -11.92 -18.88 -5.20
C ARG A 117 -10.72 -19.77 -5.44
N SER A 118 -10.09 -20.16 -4.37
CA SER A 118 -9.01 -21.11 -4.41
C SER A 118 -9.58 -22.43 -4.85
N ILE A 119 -9.01 -22.99 -5.88
CA ILE A 119 -9.52 -24.23 -6.43
C ILE A 119 -9.01 -25.37 -5.60
N SER A 120 -9.77 -25.73 -4.95
CA SER A 120 -9.43 -26.58 -4.15
C SER A 120 -10.02 -27.71 -4.34
N GLY A 121 -10.18 -26.41 -4.83
CA GLY A 121 -10.39 -26.74 -4.88
C GLY A 121 -10.57 -26.93 -5.76
N LYS A 122 -10.61 -27.00 -6.22
CA LYS A 122 -10.68 -27.17 -6.86
C LYS A 122 -10.19 -26.78 -7.83
N ARG A 123 -9.67 -26.91 -8.43
CA ARG A 123 -9.10 -26.78 -8.88
C ARG A 123 -8.31 -26.10 -9.16
N ARG A 124 -7.88 -26.27 -9.40
CA ARG A 124 -7.16 -25.99 -9.29
C ARG A 124 -6.40 -25.45 -9.76
N ARG A 125 -6.23 -25.68 -10.24
CA ARG A 125 -5.53 -25.58 -10.45
C ARG A 125 -5.07 -25.10 -11.13
N SER A 126 -5.15 -25.20 -11.50
CA SER A 126 -4.74 -25.08 -11.91
C SER A 126 -4.31 -24.42 -12.33
N THR A 127 -4.16 -24.39 -12.80
CA THR A 127 -3.74 -23.98 -12.95
C THR A 127 -3.51 -23.11 -13.22
N PRO A 128 -3.38 -23.06 -13.57
CA PRO A 128 -2.99 -22.40 -13.66
C PRO A 128 -2.88 -21.52 -13.91
N PRO A 129 -2.85 -21.45 -14.21
CA PRO A 129 -2.63 -20.90 -14.16
C PRO A 129 -2.54 -20.20 -14.13
N GLU A 130 -2.40 -20.23 -14.46
CA GLU A 130 -2.41 -20.22 -14.03
C GLU A 130 -2.31 -19.94 -13.91
#